data_659418eaaf310dabe8de9a2c9357c60f
#
_entry.id   659418eaaf310dabe8de9a2c9357c60f
#
_cell.length_a   1.000
_cell.length_b   1.000
_cell.length_c   1.000
_cell.angle_alpha   90.00
_cell.angle_beta   90.00
_cell.angle_gamma   90.00
#
_symmetry.space_group_name_H-M   'P 1'
#
loop_
_entity.id
_entity.type
_entity.pdbx_description
1 polymer ?
#
loop_
_entity_poly.entity_id
_entity_poly.type
_entity_poly.pdbx_seq_one_letter_code
_entity_poly.pdbx_strand_id
1 'polypeptide(L)'
;VHKMKRFSSIVVSMAVVMSTVFAADPTDTHYNISECQGSLRPYPVNVVPVQYPDSLIPVHINHVGRHGARYPSSAANCLALRTALSRADSLGTITSLGRDLMKLNEHVIAQSTDRWGALDSLGMAEQRGIASRMLANYLPLFTDGTIDAISSYSPRAMMSMYCFVHQLDRLNNKLEFITSTGRVNSPLMRPFDVDKDYIEFRKEGTWKPPYDEYFSGHCPTSAIERVLGGSFPYGDVQAKRELAMAEYYVIAGMSAMSVSCDPLKFFTEAEYNALWSCFNLRQYLQRTASTLSTVPADIAGALVLDIINTTDAAVQGTNPAVVNLRFGHAETIMPLASLLHL
;
A
#
# COMPACT_ATOMS: atom_id res chain seq x y z
N VAL A 1 -9.41 37.21 48.70
CA VAL A 1 -10.49 36.41 48.06
C VAL A 1 -9.99 35.95 46.72
N HIS A 2 -9.44 34.74 46.68
CA HIS A 2 -8.92 34.11 45.45
C HIS A 2 -10.08 33.39 44.74
N LYS A 3 -10.42 33.84 43.54
CA LYS A 3 -11.29 33.09 42.64
C LYS A 3 -10.47 32.00 41.93
N MET A 4 -10.63 30.76 42.37
CA MET A 4 -10.21 29.58 41.62
C MET A 4 -11.08 29.44 40.36
N LYS A 5 -10.47 29.60 39.16
CA LYS A 5 -11.10 29.20 37.89
C LYS A 5 -11.08 27.70 37.82
N ARG A 6 -12.25 27.08 37.78
CA ARG A 6 -12.43 25.65 37.50
C ARG A 6 -12.07 25.42 36.03
N PHE A 7 -11.00 24.68 35.76
CA PHE A 7 -10.75 24.08 34.47
C PHE A 7 -11.71 22.89 34.31
N SER A 8 -12.71 23.06 33.47
CA SER A 8 -13.50 21.91 32.97
C SER A 8 -12.65 21.15 31.96
N SER A 9 -12.16 20.02 32.38
CA SER A 9 -11.54 19.04 31.46
C SER A 9 -12.64 18.48 30.57
N ILE A 10 -12.69 18.90 29.31
CA ILE A 10 -13.51 18.25 28.32
C ILE A 10 -12.77 16.96 27.95
N VAL A 11 -13.23 15.84 28.46
CA VAL A 11 -12.84 14.51 28.02
C VAL A 11 -13.51 14.31 26.65
N VAL A 12 -12.75 14.47 25.58
CA VAL A 12 -13.18 14.03 24.24
C VAL A 12 -13.16 12.51 24.26
N SER A 13 -14.31 11.90 24.44
CA SER A 13 -14.50 10.47 24.23
C SER A 13 -14.38 10.21 22.75
N MET A 14 -13.22 9.77 22.34
CA MET A 14 -13.00 9.19 21.01
C MET A 14 -13.75 7.86 20.98
N ALA A 15 -14.99 7.87 20.47
CA ALA A 15 -15.72 6.65 20.20
C ALA A 15 -15.02 5.95 19.02
N VAL A 16 -14.07 5.11 19.34
CA VAL A 16 -13.57 4.10 18.41
C VAL A 16 -14.72 3.11 18.23
N VAL A 17 -15.46 3.26 17.14
CA VAL A 17 -16.32 2.18 16.67
C VAL A 17 -15.38 1.06 16.23
N MET A 18 -15.04 0.19 17.15
CA MET A 18 -14.51 -1.12 16.82
C MET A 18 -15.63 -1.83 16.04
N SER A 19 -15.60 -1.72 14.70
CA SER A 19 -16.12 -2.80 13.90
C SER A 19 -15.34 -4.02 14.36
N THR A 20 -16.01 -4.95 15.03
CA THR A 20 -15.50 -6.29 15.25
C THR A 20 -15.28 -6.91 13.87
N VAL A 21 -14.14 -6.62 13.29
CA VAL A 21 -13.53 -7.55 12.35
C VAL A 21 -13.35 -8.78 13.22
N PHE A 22 -14.17 -9.81 12.99
CA PHE A 22 -13.92 -11.12 13.54
C PHE A 22 -12.47 -11.40 13.19
N ALA A 23 -11.60 -11.34 14.17
CA ALA A 23 -10.24 -11.81 14.02
C ALA A 23 -10.41 -13.25 13.55
N ALA A 24 -10.01 -13.54 12.31
CA ALA A 24 -9.92 -14.90 11.84
C ALA A 24 -9.14 -15.67 12.89
N ASP A 25 -9.59 -16.88 13.20
CA ASP A 25 -8.90 -17.76 14.13
C ASP A 25 -7.41 -17.72 13.77
N PRO A 26 -6.51 -17.36 14.72
CA PRO A 26 -5.08 -17.28 14.42
C PRO A 26 -4.49 -18.62 13.91
N THR A 27 -5.25 -19.70 14.00
CA THR A 27 -4.92 -21.01 13.44
C THR A 27 -5.43 -21.22 12.01
N ASP A 28 -6.36 -20.39 11.52
CA ASP A 28 -6.83 -20.43 10.14
C ASP A 28 -5.94 -19.54 9.25
N THR A 29 -4.93 -20.17 8.66
CA THR A 29 -3.96 -19.52 7.76
C THR A 29 -4.43 -19.45 6.31
N HIS A 30 -5.67 -19.80 6.01
CA HIS A 30 -6.23 -19.72 4.67
C HIS A 30 -6.76 -18.31 4.36
N TYR A 31 -5.95 -17.56 3.63
CA TYR A 31 -6.35 -16.26 3.09
C TYR A 31 -6.96 -16.44 1.71
N ASN A 32 -7.98 -15.63 1.40
CA ASN A 32 -8.54 -15.58 0.05
C ASN A 32 -7.43 -15.14 -0.94
N ILE A 33 -7.32 -15.83 -2.07
CA ILE A 33 -6.34 -15.52 -3.13
C ILE A 33 -6.33 -14.02 -3.51
N SER A 34 -7.49 -13.39 -3.57
CA SER A 34 -7.61 -11.94 -3.87
C SER A 34 -7.00 -11.04 -2.79
N GLU A 35 -6.76 -11.56 -1.58
CA GLU A 35 -6.16 -10.83 -0.46
C GLU A 35 -4.64 -11.04 -0.40
N CYS A 36 -4.15 -12.12 -1.00
CA CYS A 36 -2.74 -12.51 -1.01
C CYS A 36 -1.90 -11.72 -2.04
N GLN A 37 -2.21 -10.45 -2.24
CA GLN A 37 -1.48 -9.53 -3.12
C GLN A 37 -0.76 -8.42 -2.33
N GLY A 38 -1.05 -8.26 -1.05
CA GLY A 38 -0.45 -7.25 -0.18
C GLY A 38 -0.56 -5.83 -0.77
N SER A 39 0.55 -5.10 -0.81
CA SER A 39 0.60 -3.74 -1.36
C SER A 39 0.46 -3.67 -2.90
N LEU A 40 0.32 -4.79 -3.59
CA LEU A 40 0.03 -4.85 -5.02
C LEU A 40 -1.48 -4.83 -5.30
N ARG A 41 -2.29 -5.13 -4.30
CA ARG A 41 -3.76 -5.15 -4.42
C ARG A 41 -4.31 -3.77 -4.76
N PRO A 42 -5.19 -3.64 -5.78
CA PRO A 42 -5.94 -2.42 -6.06
C PRO A 42 -6.84 -2.02 -4.89
N TYR A 43 -7.26 -0.75 -4.84
CA TYR A 43 -8.29 -0.31 -3.91
C TYR A 43 -9.62 -1.01 -4.20
N PRO A 44 -10.41 -1.35 -3.17
CA PRO A 44 -11.72 -1.94 -3.40
C PRO A 44 -12.67 -0.93 -4.06
N VAL A 45 -13.41 -1.39 -5.06
CA VAL A 45 -14.39 -0.57 -5.79
C VAL A 45 -15.68 -0.43 -5.00
N ASN A 46 -16.14 -1.53 -4.41
CA ASN A 46 -17.39 -1.59 -3.66
C ASN A 46 -17.10 -1.39 -2.16
N VAL A 47 -17.12 -0.14 -1.71
CA VAL A 47 -16.98 0.19 -0.30
C VAL A 47 -18.33 0.66 0.22
N VAL A 48 -18.83 -0.02 1.24
CA VAL A 48 -20.04 0.42 1.94
C VAL A 48 -19.65 1.59 2.84
N PRO A 49 -20.33 2.75 2.73
CA PRO A 49 -20.07 3.88 3.61
C PRO A 49 -20.38 3.52 5.06
N VAL A 50 -19.47 3.87 5.97
CA VAL A 50 -19.78 3.81 7.40
C VAL A 50 -20.69 4.99 7.73
N GLN A 51 -21.88 4.71 8.22
CA GLN A 51 -22.81 5.74 8.68
C GLN A 51 -22.33 6.27 10.02
N TYR A 52 -22.20 7.58 10.14
CA TYR A 52 -22.03 8.22 11.44
C TYR A 52 -23.41 8.64 12.00
N PRO A 53 -23.54 8.73 13.34
CA PRO A 53 -24.82 9.14 13.96
C PRO A 53 -25.28 10.51 13.44
N ASP A 54 -26.58 10.66 13.15
CA ASP A 54 -27.17 11.92 12.67
C ASP A 54 -26.98 13.10 13.63
N SER A 55 -26.71 12.81 14.91
CA SER A 55 -26.40 13.81 15.94
C SER A 55 -25.00 14.40 15.83
N LEU A 56 -24.11 13.81 15.00
CA LEU A 56 -22.74 14.27 14.80
C LEU A 56 -22.63 15.04 13.48
N ILE A 57 -22.03 16.21 13.53
CA ILE A 57 -21.74 17.01 12.35
C ILE A 57 -20.24 16.93 12.08
N PRO A 58 -19.80 16.47 10.91
CA PRO A 58 -18.39 16.47 10.57
C PRO A 58 -17.86 17.89 10.46
N VAL A 59 -16.75 18.19 11.15
CA VAL A 59 -16.14 19.53 11.16
C VAL A 59 -14.80 19.58 10.42
N HIS A 60 -14.15 18.42 10.25
CA HIS A 60 -12.86 18.34 9.59
C HIS A 60 -12.56 16.90 9.12
N ILE A 61 -11.77 16.78 8.06
CA ILE A 61 -11.24 15.48 7.59
C ILE A 61 -9.72 15.54 7.51
N ASN A 62 -9.06 14.59 8.16
CA ASN A 62 -7.67 14.23 7.92
C ASN A 62 -7.62 12.94 7.11
N HIS A 63 -7.18 13.00 5.86
CA HIS A 63 -7.02 11.86 4.98
C HIS A 63 -5.54 11.53 4.76
N VAL A 64 -5.19 10.26 4.90
CA VAL A 64 -3.89 9.72 4.49
C VAL A 64 -4.14 8.58 3.54
N GLY A 65 -3.72 8.73 2.29
CA GLY A 65 -3.94 7.76 1.23
C GLY A 65 -2.64 7.25 0.62
N ARG A 66 -2.64 5.98 0.19
CA ARG A 66 -1.63 5.45 -0.72
C ARG A 66 -1.96 5.89 -2.15
N HIS A 67 -0.93 6.04 -3.00
CA HIS A 67 -1.15 6.16 -4.44
C HIS A 67 -2.03 5.01 -4.97
N GLY A 68 -2.75 5.23 -6.07
CA GLY A 68 -3.57 4.22 -6.72
C GLY A 68 -2.77 3.08 -7.35
N ALA A 69 -3.47 2.15 -7.99
CA ALA A 69 -2.90 1.04 -8.75
C ALA A 69 -1.87 1.55 -9.76
N ARG A 70 -0.82 0.78 -10.00
CA ARG A 70 0.36 1.20 -10.76
C ARG A 70 1.03 0.06 -11.49
N TYR A 71 1.81 0.39 -12.50
CA TYR A 71 2.76 -0.52 -13.12
C TYR A 71 3.80 -1.02 -12.10
N PRO A 72 4.46 -2.19 -12.32
CA PRO A 72 5.51 -2.68 -11.44
C PRO A 72 6.54 -1.60 -11.12
N SER A 73 7.05 -1.57 -9.88
CA SER A 73 7.97 -0.50 -9.43
C SER A 73 9.27 -0.43 -10.23
N SER A 74 9.71 -1.59 -10.73
CA SER A 74 10.90 -1.75 -11.56
C SER A 74 10.75 -2.96 -12.47
N ALA A 75 11.61 -3.07 -13.47
CA ALA A 75 11.66 -4.20 -14.38
C ALA A 75 12.25 -5.49 -13.76
N ALA A 76 12.87 -5.43 -12.58
CA ALA A 76 13.76 -6.48 -12.07
C ALA A 76 13.11 -7.89 -12.07
N ASN A 77 11.94 -8.05 -11.45
CA ASN A 77 11.28 -9.37 -11.39
C ASN A 77 10.84 -9.85 -12.78
N CYS A 78 10.30 -8.95 -13.61
CA CYS A 78 9.89 -9.29 -14.97
C CYS A 78 11.08 -9.73 -15.85
N LEU A 79 12.22 -9.04 -15.74
CA LEU A 79 13.43 -9.38 -16.51
C LEU A 79 14.11 -10.64 -15.99
N ALA A 80 14.15 -10.86 -14.68
CA ALA A 80 14.66 -12.13 -14.10
C ALA A 80 13.83 -13.31 -14.61
N LEU A 81 12.50 -13.19 -14.56
CA LEU A 81 11.59 -14.22 -15.06
C LEU A 81 11.72 -14.42 -16.58
N ARG A 82 11.82 -13.34 -17.38
CA ARG A 82 12.08 -13.40 -18.83
C ARG A 82 13.36 -14.20 -19.12
N THR A 83 14.44 -13.87 -18.41
CA THR A 83 15.75 -14.53 -18.61
C THR A 83 15.65 -16.02 -18.35
N ALA A 84 14.99 -16.41 -17.24
CA ALA A 84 14.81 -17.82 -16.90
C ALA A 84 13.93 -18.56 -17.91
N LEU A 85 12.79 -17.98 -18.31
CA LEU A 85 11.86 -18.55 -19.29
C LEU A 85 12.52 -18.71 -20.67
N SER A 86 13.22 -17.69 -21.16
CA SER A 86 13.94 -17.76 -22.45
C SER A 86 15.06 -18.81 -22.43
N ARG A 87 15.78 -18.95 -21.31
CA ARG A 87 16.79 -19.99 -21.13
C ARG A 87 16.16 -21.37 -21.09
N ALA A 88 15.04 -21.55 -20.41
CA ALA A 88 14.32 -22.82 -20.37
C ALA A 88 13.80 -23.21 -21.76
N ASP A 89 13.33 -22.25 -22.55
CA ASP A 89 12.88 -22.49 -23.92
C ASP A 89 14.06 -22.92 -24.82
N SER A 90 15.18 -22.23 -24.75
CA SER A 90 16.41 -22.56 -25.49
C SER A 90 16.98 -23.93 -25.13
N LEU A 91 16.82 -24.39 -23.88
CA LEU A 91 17.25 -25.68 -23.39
C LEU A 91 16.22 -26.81 -23.65
N GLY A 92 15.02 -26.44 -24.12
CA GLY A 92 13.93 -27.40 -24.32
C GLY A 92 13.31 -27.91 -23.01
N THR A 93 13.55 -27.26 -21.88
CA THR A 93 13.02 -27.67 -20.58
C THR A 93 11.69 -26.99 -20.24
N ILE A 94 11.35 -25.87 -20.90
CA ILE A 94 10.15 -25.11 -20.65
C ILE A 94 8.88 -25.93 -20.86
N THR A 95 7.94 -25.85 -19.93
CA THR A 95 6.66 -26.56 -20.07
C THR A 95 5.66 -25.73 -20.90
N SER A 96 4.49 -26.31 -21.22
CA SER A 96 3.40 -25.56 -21.83
C SER A 96 2.93 -24.40 -20.94
N LEU A 97 2.86 -24.62 -19.63
CA LEU A 97 2.52 -23.61 -18.64
C LEU A 97 3.57 -22.48 -18.61
N GLY A 98 4.85 -22.84 -18.75
CA GLY A 98 5.95 -21.87 -18.85
C GLY A 98 5.86 -20.98 -20.09
N ARG A 99 5.44 -21.55 -21.25
CA ARG A 99 5.19 -20.73 -22.45
C ARG A 99 4.02 -19.76 -22.28
N ASP A 100 2.99 -20.15 -21.54
CA ASP A 100 1.88 -19.24 -21.21
C ASP A 100 2.35 -18.11 -20.30
N LEU A 101 3.15 -18.42 -19.27
CA LEU A 101 3.74 -17.41 -18.39
C LEU A 101 4.68 -16.47 -19.16
N MET A 102 5.47 -17.00 -20.09
CA MET A 102 6.36 -16.20 -20.93
C MET A 102 5.57 -15.15 -21.72
N LYS A 103 4.44 -15.52 -22.35
CA LYS A 103 3.56 -14.59 -23.07
C LYS A 103 2.99 -13.53 -22.15
N LEU A 104 2.52 -13.92 -20.96
CA LEU A 104 1.98 -12.98 -19.96
C LEU A 104 3.06 -12.01 -19.45
N ASN A 105 4.26 -12.50 -19.15
CA ASN A 105 5.36 -11.68 -18.69
C ASN A 105 5.82 -10.69 -19.77
N GLU A 106 5.90 -11.11 -21.04
CA GLU A 106 6.19 -10.20 -22.16
C GLU A 106 5.12 -9.13 -22.32
N HIS A 107 3.85 -9.48 -22.13
CA HIS A 107 2.76 -8.50 -22.13
C HIS A 107 2.92 -7.47 -20.99
N VAL A 108 3.23 -7.91 -19.77
CA VAL A 108 3.51 -7.01 -18.63
C VAL A 108 4.69 -6.09 -18.93
N ILE A 109 5.78 -6.63 -19.50
CA ILE A 109 6.96 -5.85 -19.87
C ILE A 109 6.60 -4.80 -20.92
N ALA A 110 5.91 -5.20 -21.99
CA ALA A 110 5.53 -4.31 -23.08
C ALA A 110 4.63 -3.15 -22.59
N GLN A 111 3.68 -3.43 -21.69
CA GLN A 111 2.84 -2.41 -21.11
C GLN A 111 3.58 -1.49 -20.13
N SER A 112 4.61 -2.01 -19.47
CA SER A 112 5.34 -1.29 -18.41
C SER A 112 6.57 -0.54 -18.91
N THR A 113 7.04 -0.80 -20.13
CA THR A 113 8.20 -0.12 -20.72
C THR A 113 7.95 1.39 -20.71
N ASP A 114 8.93 2.15 -20.22
CA ASP A 114 8.89 3.60 -20.01
C ASP A 114 7.86 4.10 -18.99
N ARG A 115 7.17 3.17 -18.30
CA ARG A 115 6.14 3.47 -17.28
C ARG A 115 6.37 2.76 -15.93
N TRP A 116 7.55 2.17 -15.72
CA TRP A 116 7.86 1.49 -14.46
C TRP A 116 7.57 2.37 -13.24
N GLY A 117 6.71 1.89 -12.35
CA GLY A 117 6.27 2.62 -11.15
C GLY A 117 5.32 3.78 -11.38
N ALA A 118 4.91 4.07 -12.61
CA ALA A 118 3.91 5.09 -12.91
C ALA A 118 2.50 4.64 -12.50
N LEU A 119 1.63 5.60 -12.21
CA LEU A 119 0.22 5.34 -11.91
C LEU A 119 -0.47 4.79 -13.16
N ASP A 120 -1.26 3.72 -12.98
CA ASP A 120 -2.07 3.13 -14.04
C ASP A 120 -3.43 3.87 -14.18
N SER A 121 -4.12 3.64 -15.28
CA SER A 121 -5.47 4.17 -15.51
C SER A 121 -6.47 3.71 -14.46
N LEU A 122 -6.35 2.47 -13.97
CA LEU A 122 -7.12 1.95 -12.84
C LEU A 122 -6.83 2.79 -11.59
N GLY A 123 -5.56 3.07 -11.29
CA GLY A 123 -5.19 3.89 -10.14
C GLY A 123 -5.72 5.32 -10.20
N MET A 124 -5.79 5.90 -11.41
CA MET A 124 -6.46 7.19 -11.61
C MET A 124 -7.97 7.11 -11.32
N ALA A 125 -8.63 6.04 -11.76
CA ALA A 125 -10.04 5.81 -11.52
C ALA A 125 -10.34 5.56 -10.02
N GLU A 126 -9.49 4.80 -9.35
CA GLU A 126 -9.56 4.58 -7.90
C GLU A 126 -9.57 5.90 -7.12
N GLN A 127 -8.62 6.80 -7.40
CA GLN A 127 -8.52 8.08 -6.71
C GLN A 127 -9.73 8.98 -6.96
N ARG A 128 -10.23 9.02 -8.19
CA ARG A 128 -11.49 9.74 -8.50
C ARG A 128 -12.68 9.14 -7.76
N GLY A 129 -12.75 7.81 -7.69
CA GLY A 129 -13.82 7.12 -6.97
C GLY A 129 -13.79 7.39 -5.46
N ILE A 130 -12.61 7.41 -4.85
CA ILE A 130 -12.44 7.74 -3.43
C ILE A 130 -12.88 9.19 -3.17
N ALA A 131 -12.44 10.13 -4.01
CA ALA A 131 -12.85 11.54 -3.92
C ALA A 131 -14.38 11.71 -4.00
N SER A 132 -15.02 11.04 -4.95
CA SER A 132 -16.48 11.11 -5.10
C SER A 132 -17.22 10.56 -3.89
N ARG A 133 -16.77 9.42 -3.34
CA ARG A 133 -17.37 8.85 -2.13
C ARG A 133 -17.14 9.72 -0.91
N MET A 134 -15.96 10.32 -0.76
CA MET A 134 -15.65 11.22 0.35
C MET A 134 -16.58 12.43 0.32
N LEU A 135 -16.74 13.08 -0.83
CA LEU A 135 -17.67 14.21 -0.97
C LEU A 135 -19.10 13.80 -0.67
N ALA A 136 -19.57 12.68 -1.20
CA ALA A 136 -20.93 12.20 -0.98
C ALA A 136 -21.22 11.85 0.49
N ASN A 137 -20.23 11.26 1.19
CA ASN A 137 -20.39 10.84 2.59
C ASN A 137 -20.28 12.00 3.58
N TYR A 138 -19.58 13.08 3.23
CA TYR A 138 -19.30 14.22 4.11
C TYR A 138 -19.68 15.55 3.48
N LEU A 139 -20.80 15.57 2.76
CA LEU A 139 -21.27 16.72 1.97
C LEU A 139 -21.21 18.06 2.70
N PRO A 140 -21.53 18.18 4.02
CA PRO A 140 -21.43 19.46 4.73
C PRO A 140 -20.04 20.11 4.71
N LEU A 141 -18.95 19.31 4.62
CA LEU A 141 -17.58 19.83 4.54
C LEU A 141 -17.17 20.25 3.13
N PHE A 142 -17.97 19.91 2.13
CA PHE A 142 -17.65 20.16 0.71
C PHE A 142 -18.62 21.15 0.05
N THR A 143 -19.28 22.01 0.82
CA THR A 143 -20.16 23.06 0.29
C THR A 143 -19.36 24.24 -0.26
N ASP A 144 -18.35 24.64 0.47
CA ASP A 144 -17.33 25.65 0.15
C ASP A 144 -16.10 25.42 1.06
N GLY A 145 -15.07 26.24 0.90
CA GLY A 145 -13.89 26.22 1.76
C GLY A 145 -12.65 25.66 1.09
N THR A 146 -11.55 25.70 1.85
CA THR A 146 -10.23 25.34 1.36
C THR A 146 -9.90 23.88 1.66
N ILE A 147 -9.35 23.19 0.66
CA ILE A 147 -8.79 21.83 0.77
C ILE A 147 -7.27 21.93 0.62
N ASP A 148 -6.55 21.54 1.64
CA ASP A 148 -5.09 21.45 1.60
C ASP A 148 -4.65 20.03 1.26
N ALA A 149 -3.89 19.87 0.19
CA ALA A 149 -3.47 18.56 -0.32
C ALA A 149 -1.96 18.50 -0.53
N ILE A 150 -1.32 17.58 0.15
CA ILE A 150 0.11 17.32 -0.01
C ILE A 150 0.38 15.92 -0.56
N SER A 151 1.45 15.79 -1.33
CA SER A 151 1.93 14.48 -1.77
C SER A 151 3.43 14.31 -1.61
N SER A 152 3.87 13.06 -1.62
CA SER A 152 5.28 12.76 -1.82
C SER A 152 5.74 13.23 -3.22
N TYR A 153 7.04 13.37 -3.41
CA TYR A 153 7.63 13.75 -4.71
C TYR A 153 7.56 12.64 -5.79
N SER A 154 7.02 11.47 -5.46
CA SER A 154 6.88 10.37 -6.42
C SER A 154 5.78 10.68 -7.44
N PRO A 155 6.05 10.55 -8.78
CA PRO A 155 5.05 10.87 -9.80
C PRO A 155 3.70 10.18 -9.60
N ARG A 156 3.68 8.91 -9.17
CA ARG A 156 2.42 8.18 -8.92
C ARG A 156 1.61 8.76 -7.76
N ALA A 157 2.28 9.27 -6.70
CA ALA A 157 1.58 9.89 -5.57
C ALA A 157 1.07 11.29 -5.96
N MET A 158 1.87 12.07 -6.68
CA MET A 158 1.46 13.35 -7.24
C MET A 158 0.25 13.21 -8.16
N MET A 159 0.30 12.27 -9.10
CA MET A 159 -0.83 12.01 -10.01
C MET A 159 -2.06 11.50 -9.28
N SER A 160 -1.89 10.71 -8.21
CA SER A 160 -3.00 10.28 -7.35
C SER A 160 -3.68 11.47 -6.67
N MET A 161 -2.89 12.38 -6.09
CA MET A 161 -3.39 13.63 -5.52
C MET A 161 -4.15 14.46 -6.56
N TYR A 162 -3.56 14.69 -7.74
CA TYR A 162 -4.22 15.49 -8.78
C TYR A 162 -5.49 14.84 -9.31
N CYS A 163 -5.54 13.51 -9.48
CA CYS A 163 -6.77 12.83 -9.87
C CYS A 163 -7.87 13.00 -8.83
N PHE A 164 -7.52 12.97 -7.54
CA PHE A 164 -8.44 13.16 -6.43
C PHE A 164 -8.95 14.61 -6.38
N VAL A 165 -8.06 15.58 -6.34
CA VAL A 165 -8.37 17.02 -6.27
C VAL A 165 -9.19 17.46 -7.48
N HIS A 166 -8.77 17.09 -8.70
CA HIS A 166 -9.50 17.41 -9.91
C HIS A 166 -10.92 16.80 -9.94
N GLN A 167 -11.12 15.62 -9.31
CA GLN A 167 -12.47 15.06 -9.21
C GLN A 167 -13.33 15.86 -8.24
N LEU A 168 -12.79 16.32 -7.10
CA LEU A 168 -13.53 17.19 -6.19
C LEU A 168 -13.91 18.52 -6.85
N ASP A 169 -12.98 19.15 -7.56
CA ASP A 169 -13.20 20.39 -8.31
C ASP A 169 -14.31 20.24 -9.36
N ARG A 170 -14.30 19.12 -10.10
CA ARG A 170 -15.39 18.82 -11.06
C ARG A 170 -16.75 18.62 -10.41
N LEU A 171 -16.80 18.13 -9.18
CA LEU A 171 -18.04 17.89 -8.44
C LEU A 171 -18.54 19.17 -7.75
N ASN A 172 -17.64 20.02 -7.31
CA ASN A 172 -17.95 21.31 -6.71
C ASN A 172 -16.85 22.34 -6.97
N ASN A 173 -17.10 23.26 -7.86
CA ASN A 173 -16.18 24.32 -8.29
C ASN A 173 -16.12 25.53 -7.33
N LYS A 174 -16.76 25.46 -6.16
CA LYS A 174 -16.65 26.47 -5.10
C LYS A 174 -15.53 26.14 -4.11
N LEU A 175 -14.94 24.96 -4.24
CA LEU A 175 -13.83 24.55 -3.39
C LEU A 175 -12.53 25.23 -3.84
N GLU A 176 -11.75 25.69 -2.88
CA GLU A 176 -10.42 26.20 -3.11
C GLU A 176 -9.39 25.12 -2.78
N PHE A 177 -8.34 25.03 -3.61
CA PHE A 177 -7.32 23.99 -3.45
C PHE A 177 -5.94 24.60 -3.25
N ILE A 178 -5.28 24.24 -2.14
CA ILE A 178 -3.86 24.47 -1.91
C ILE A 178 -3.17 23.12 -2.13
N THR A 179 -2.22 23.06 -3.06
CA THR A 179 -1.52 21.81 -3.34
C THR A 179 -0.02 21.98 -3.16
N SER A 180 0.62 21.01 -2.52
CA SER A 180 2.07 20.96 -2.35
C SER A 180 2.62 19.59 -2.69
N THR A 181 3.69 19.57 -3.47
CA THR A 181 4.44 18.36 -3.80
C THR A 181 5.93 18.58 -3.59
N GLY A 182 6.70 17.52 -3.63
CA GLY A 182 8.15 17.65 -3.59
C GLY A 182 8.81 17.08 -2.33
N ARG A 183 10.14 17.29 -2.24
CA ARG A 183 10.95 16.74 -1.15
C ARG A 183 10.68 17.40 0.20
N VAL A 184 10.12 18.59 0.22
CA VAL A 184 9.69 19.29 1.42
C VAL A 184 8.69 18.45 2.23
N ASN A 185 7.87 17.65 1.56
CA ASN A 185 6.88 16.78 2.20
C ASN A 185 7.48 15.41 2.62
N SER A 186 8.78 15.15 2.41
CA SER A 186 9.38 13.85 2.73
C SER A 186 9.28 13.45 4.19
N PRO A 187 9.44 14.35 5.18
CA PRO A 187 9.27 13.97 6.58
C PRO A 187 7.89 13.38 6.90
N LEU A 188 6.83 13.80 6.20
CA LEU A 188 5.47 13.31 6.37
C LEU A 188 5.16 12.13 5.44
N MET A 189 5.50 12.26 4.15
CA MET A 189 5.03 11.35 3.10
C MET A 189 6.03 10.27 2.70
N ARG A 190 7.31 10.43 3.03
CA ARG A 190 8.39 9.47 2.78
C ARG A 190 9.40 9.44 3.92
N PRO A 191 8.97 9.30 5.19
CA PRO A 191 9.92 9.26 6.32
C PRO A 191 10.94 8.13 6.15
N PHE A 192 10.57 7.04 5.51
CA PHE A 192 11.42 5.89 5.20
C PHE A 192 12.62 6.18 4.28
N ASP A 193 12.68 7.36 3.65
CA ASP A 193 13.81 7.80 2.82
C ASP A 193 14.71 8.82 3.53
N VAL A 194 14.25 9.40 4.64
CA VAL A 194 14.96 10.51 5.31
C VAL A 194 15.33 10.18 6.76
N ASP A 195 14.63 9.27 7.41
CA ASP A 195 14.95 8.81 8.75
C ASP A 195 16.16 7.88 8.72
N LYS A 196 17.22 8.27 9.42
CA LYS A 196 18.53 7.59 9.37
C LYS A 196 18.48 6.24 10.09
N ASP A 197 17.81 6.18 11.23
CA ASP A 197 17.73 4.99 12.05
C ASP A 197 16.92 3.91 11.33
N TYR A 198 15.85 4.33 10.67
CA TYR A 198 15.06 3.43 9.84
C TYR A 198 15.80 2.94 8.58
N ILE A 199 16.56 3.82 7.91
CA ILE A 199 17.36 3.45 6.74
C ILE A 199 18.39 2.39 7.13
N GLU A 200 19.05 2.54 8.28
CA GLU A 200 20.01 1.58 8.80
C GLU A 200 19.29 0.27 9.18
N PHE A 201 18.21 0.35 9.96
CA PHE A 201 17.40 -0.80 10.33
C PHE A 201 16.93 -1.60 9.10
N ARG A 202 16.49 -0.93 8.03
CA ARG A 202 16.03 -1.60 6.81
C ARG A 202 17.14 -2.38 6.11
N LYS A 203 18.40 -1.94 6.20
CA LYS A 203 19.55 -2.62 5.58
C LYS A 203 19.97 -3.86 6.34
N GLU A 204 20.24 -3.71 7.63
CA GLU A 204 20.92 -4.71 8.46
C GLU A 204 20.26 -4.90 9.84
N GLY A 205 18.96 -4.56 9.95
CA GLY A 205 18.24 -4.62 11.21
C GLY A 205 17.96 -6.04 11.72
N THR A 206 17.51 -6.10 12.96
CA THR A 206 17.16 -7.32 13.68
C THR A 206 16.06 -8.16 13.00
N TRP A 207 15.36 -7.58 12.04
CA TRP A 207 14.33 -8.26 11.25
C TRP A 207 14.89 -9.32 10.30
N LYS A 208 16.14 -9.15 9.84
CA LYS A 208 16.69 -9.93 8.73
C LYS A 208 16.93 -11.41 9.06
N PRO A 209 17.61 -11.78 10.16
CA PRO A 209 17.83 -13.20 10.46
C PRO A 209 16.55 -14.03 10.60
N PRO A 210 15.52 -13.62 11.37
CA PRO A 210 14.28 -14.39 11.46
C PRO A 210 13.49 -14.42 10.14
N TYR A 211 13.59 -13.37 9.32
CA TYR A 211 13.03 -13.41 7.97
C TYR A 211 13.75 -14.42 7.06
N ASP A 212 15.08 -14.42 7.05
CA ASP A 212 15.88 -15.33 6.22
C ASP A 212 15.64 -16.79 6.60
N GLU A 213 15.49 -17.07 7.90
CA GLU A 213 15.14 -18.41 8.41
C GLU A 213 13.74 -18.82 7.93
N TYR A 214 12.74 -17.96 8.12
CA TYR A 214 11.37 -18.22 7.65
C TYR A 214 11.32 -18.43 6.14
N PHE A 215 11.94 -17.55 5.37
CA PHE A 215 12.00 -17.62 3.91
C PHE A 215 12.63 -18.94 3.44
N SER A 216 13.72 -19.33 4.09
CA SER A 216 14.42 -20.57 3.76
C SER A 216 13.58 -21.82 4.01
N GLY A 217 12.74 -21.81 5.05
CA GLY A 217 11.89 -22.93 5.43
C GLY A 217 10.56 -23.01 4.69
N HIS A 218 10.02 -21.86 4.24
CA HIS A 218 8.62 -21.77 3.81
C HIS A 218 8.41 -21.30 2.37
N CYS A 219 9.44 -20.75 1.69
CA CYS A 219 9.30 -20.34 0.30
C CYS A 219 9.28 -21.56 -0.63
N PRO A 220 8.12 -21.89 -1.24
CA PRO A 220 8.01 -23.06 -2.12
C PRO A 220 8.71 -22.81 -3.46
N THR A 221 9.22 -23.89 -4.05
CA THR A 221 9.88 -23.86 -5.37
C THR A 221 9.17 -24.69 -6.43
N SER A 222 8.13 -25.42 -6.04
CA SER A 222 7.42 -26.33 -6.95
C SER A 222 6.68 -25.60 -8.07
N ALA A 223 6.17 -24.39 -7.83
CA ALA A 223 5.52 -23.60 -8.87
C ALA A 223 6.47 -23.28 -10.03
N ILE A 224 7.63 -22.70 -9.71
CA ILE A 224 8.63 -22.36 -10.75
C ILE A 224 9.18 -23.61 -11.45
N GLU A 225 9.22 -24.76 -10.78
CA GLU A 225 9.58 -26.03 -11.39
C GLU A 225 8.56 -26.50 -12.44
N ARG A 226 7.27 -26.31 -12.17
CA ARG A 226 6.20 -26.62 -13.15
C ARG A 226 6.28 -25.74 -14.38
N VAL A 227 6.87 -24.56 -14.27
CA VAL A 227 7.01 -23.57 -15.36
C VAL A 227 8.27 -23.84 -16.19
N LEU A 228 9.43 -23.92 -15.53
CA LEU A 228 10.73 -24.04 -16.22
C LEU A 228 11.12 -25.49 -16.53
N GLY A 229 10.47 -26.46 -15.87
CA GLY A 229 10.76 -27.91 -15.97
C GLY A 229 11.80 -28.37 -14.96
N GLY A 230 11.68 -29.65 -14.55
CA GLY A 230 12.53 -30.25 -13.51
C GLY A 230 14.01 -30.35 -13.87
N SER A 231 14.34 -30.39 -15.16
CA SER A 231 15.73 -30.46 -15.67
C SER A 231 16.36 -29.08 -15.94
N PHE A 232 15.64 -27.98 -15.65
CA PHE A 232 16.22 -26.65 -15.80
C PHE A 232 17.36 -26.42 -14.79
N PRO A 233 18.50 -25.85 -15.20
CA PRO A 233 19.65 -25.66 -14.32
C PRO A 233 19.45 -24.40 -13.43
N TYR A 234 18.73 -24.57 -12.32
CA TYR A 234 18.38 -23.48 -11.38
C TYR A 234 19.57 -22.86 -10.65
N GLY A 235 20.70 -23.53 -10.58
CA GLY A 235 21.78 -23.16 -9.68
C GLY A 235 21.55 -23.77 -8.28
N ASP A 236 21.56 -22.92 -7.25
CA ASP A 236 21.25 -23.35 -5.89
C ASP A 236 19.75 -23.17 -5.54
N VAL A 237 19.38 -23.64 -4.35
CA VAL A 237 17.99 -23.56 -3.87
C VAL A 237 17.55 -22.11 -3.62
N GLN A 238 18.48 -21.22 -3.29
CA GLN A 238 18.18 -19.80 -3.05
C GLN A 238 17.81 -19.11 -4.37
N ALA A 239 18.60 -19.32 -5.43
CA ALA A 239 18.28 -18.79 -6.76
C ALA A 239 16.91 -19.29 -7.25
N LYS A 240 16.55 -20.52 -6.93
CA LYS A 240 15.25 -21.10 -7.25
C LYS A 240 14.10 -20.42 -6.51
N ARG A 241 14.27 -20.14 -5.21
CA ARG A 241 13.28 -19.38 -4.41
C ARG A 241 13.12 -17.96 -4.92
N GLU A 242 14.19 -17.30 -5.32
CA GLU A 242 14.15 -15.95 -5.88
C GLU A 242 13.36 -15.90 -7.18
N LEU A 243 13.49 -16.92 -8.04
CA LEU A 243 12.67 -17.06 -9.25
C LEU A 243 11.19 -17.31 -8.91
N ALA A 244 10.90 -18.14 -7.91
CA ALA A 244 9.53 -18.37 -7.45
C ALA A 244 8.89 -17.08 -6.91
N MET A 245 9.64 -16.28 -6.17
CA MET A 245 9.18 -14.95 -5.72
C MET A 245 9.00 -13.99 -6.90
N ALA A 246 9.86 -14.01 -7.91
CA ALA A 246 9.70 -13.18 -9.11
C ALA A 246 8.41 -13.55 -9.87
N GLU A 247 8.12 -14.84 -10.01
CA GLU A 247 6.87 -15.35 -10.58
C GLU A 247 5.65 -14.83 -9.78
N TYR A 248 5.68 -14.96 -8.46
CA TYR A 248 4.63 -14.45 -7.58
C TYR A 248 4.42 -12.93 -7.75
N TYR A 249 5.49 -12.13 -7.72
CA TYR A 249 5.38 -10.67 -7.85
C TYR A 249 4.79 -10.24 -9.19
N VAL A 250 5.14 -10.92 -10.27
CA VAL A 250 4.61 -10.62 -11.60
C VAL A 250 3.11 -10.92 -11.64
N ILE A 251 2.70 -12.11 -11.19
CA ILE A 251 1.30 -12.55 -11.26
C ILE A 251 0.43 -11.76 -10.28
N ALA A 252 0.87 -11.57 -9.03
CA ALA A 252 0.15 -10.79 -8.03
C ALA A 252 -0.04 -9.31 -8.42
N GLY A 253 0.88 -8.76 -9.22
CA GLY A 253 0.83 -7.38 -9.70
C GLY A 253 -0.07 -7.13 -10.90
N MET A 254 -0.55 -8.18 -11.59
CA MET A 254 -1.30 -8.03 -12.84
C MET A 254 -2.64 -7.33 -12.65
N SER A 255 -3.34 -7.57 -11.54
CA SER A 255 -4.60 -6.90 -11.21
C SER A 255 -4.47 -5.38 -11.12
N ALA A 256 -3.32 -4.89 -10.65
CA ALA A 256 -3.02 -3.45 -10.58
C ALA A 256 -2.80 -2.79 -11.96
N MET A 257 -2.68 -3.58 -13.01
CA MET A 257 -2.54 -3.14 -14.40
C MET A 257 -3.79 -3.49 -15.24
N SER A 258 -4.88 -3.90 -14.61
CA SER A 258 -6.08 -4.41 -15.27
C SER A 258 -5.81 -5.61 -16.21
N VAL A 259 -4.74 -6.35 -15.95
CA VAL A 259 -4.42 -7.57 -16.68
C VAL A 259 -5.12 -8.74 -15.97
N SER A 260 -6.00 -9.42 -16.71
CA SER A 260 -6.71 -10.60 -16.18
C SER A 260 -5.74 -11.78 -16.12
N CYS A 261 -5.57 -12.33 -14.93
CA CYS A 261 -4.80 -13.55 -14.70
C CYS A 261 -5.43 -14.29 -13.51
N ASP A 262 -5.68 -15.58 -13.70
CA ASP A 262 -6.01 -16.46 -12.58
C ASP A 262 -4.70 -17.00 -11.97
N PRO A 263 -4.34 -16.63 -10.74
CA PRO A 263 -3.13 -17.14 -10.09
C PRO A 263 -3.13 -18.66 -9.95
N LEU A 264 -4.31 -19.29 -9.78
CA LEU A 264 -4.43 -20.74 -9.62
C LEU A 264 -4.09 -21.54 -10.89
N LYS A 265 -3.94 -20.87 -12.03
CA LYS A 265 -3.36 -21.49 -13.22
C LYS A 265 -1.88 -21.86 -13.01
N PHE A 266 -1.14 -21.06 -12.24
CA PHE A 266 0.32 -21.19 -12.07
C PHE A 266 0.70 -21.75 -10.70
N PHE A 267 -0.11 -21.50 -9.68
CA PHE A 267 0.13 -21.91 -8.30
C PHE A 267 -1.02 -22.80 -7.80
N THR A 268 -0.72 -23.70 -6.88
CA THR A 268 -1.75 -24.17 -5.95
C THR A 268 -2.07 -23.04 -4.96
N GLU A 269 -3.24 -23.12 -4.32
CA GLU A 269 -3.62 -22.15 -3.28
C GLU A 269 -2.59 -22.12 -2.15
N ALA A 270 -2.11 -23.28 -1.71
CA ALA A 270 -1.10 -23.38 -0.67
C ALA A 270 0.23 -22.71 -1.07
N GLU A 271 0.69 -22.89 -2.32
CA GLU A 271 1.92 -22.24 -2.81
C GLU A 271 1.76 -20.72 -2.87
N TYR A 272 0.63 -20.24 -3.39
CA TYR A 272 0.39 -18.81 -3.49
C TYR A 272 0.33 -18.15 -2.12
N ASN A 273 -0.36 -18.78 -1.16
CA ASN A 273 -0.41 -18.34 0.23
C ASN A 273 0.98 -18.36 0.90
N ALA A 274 1.79 -19.38 0.65
CA ALA A 274 3.14 -19.46 1.22
C ALA A 274 4.08 -18.38 0.65
N LEU A 275 4.02 -18.11 -0.65
CA LEU A 275 4.77 -17.01 -1.29
C LEU A 275 4.31 -15.64 -0.78
N TRP A 276 2.99 -15.46 -0.65
CA TRP A 276 2.43 -14.26 -0.04
C TRP A 276 2.86 -14.10 1.41
N SER A 277 2.90 -15.19 2.19
CA SER A 277 3.34 -15.15 3.59
C SER A 277 4.80 -14.71 3.72
N CYS A 278 5.68 -15.17 2.83
CA CYS A 278 7.07 -14.68 2.75
C CYS A 278 7.11 -13.17 2.45
N PHE A 279 6.31 -12.70 1.49
CA PHE A 279 6.21 -11.28 1.17
C PHE A 279 5.64 -10.49 2.35
N ASN A 280 4.54 -10.95 2.93
CA ASN A 280 3.84 -10.26 4.02
C ASN A 280 4.69 -10.16 5.29
N LEU A 281 5.37 -11.24 5.68
CA LEU A 281 6.27 -11.23 6.83
C LEU A 281 7.38 -10.18 6.65
N ARG A 282 7.97 -10.08 5.47
CA ARG A 282 8.95 -9.04 5.18
C ARG A 282 8.39 -7.64 5.35
N GLN A 283 7.17 -7.39 4.83
CA GLN A 283 6.51 -6.09 5.00
C GLN A 283 6.24 -5.80 6.47
N TYR A 284 5.69 -6.78 7.20
CA TYR A 284 5.42 -6.66 8.63
C TYR A 284 6.70 -6.28 9.40
N LEU A 285 7.75 -7.07 9.27
CA LEU A 285 9.00 -6.88 10.02
C LEU A 285 9.71 -5.58 9.68
N GLN A 286 9.61 -5.10 8.43
CA GLN A 286 10.28 -3.90 7.99
C GLN A 286 9.47 -2.61 8.22
N ARG A 287 8.15 -2.69 8.42
CA ARG A 287 7.28 -1.51 8.34
C ARG A 287 6.36 -1.32 9.53
N THR A 288 6.32 -2.26 10.45
CA THR A 288 5.50 -2.18 11.66
C THR A 288 6.34 -2.42 12.90
N ALA A 289 5.87 -1.93 14.05
CA ALA A 289 6.44 -2.30 15.34
C ALA A 289 6.26 -3.80 15.59
N SER A 290 7.28 -4.41 16.16
CA SER A 290 7.25 -5.81 16.54
C SER A 290 8.07 -6.01 17.82
N THR A 291 8.12 -7.24 18.33
CA THR A 291 9.02 -7.58 19.44
C THR A 291 10.51 -7.41 19.12
N LEU A 292 10.85 -7.26 17.84
CA LEU A 292 12.23 -7.08 17.39
C LEU A 292 12.66 -5.59 17.38
N SER A 293 11.73 -4.67 17.11
CA SER A 293 12.03 -3.22 17.06
C SER A 293 10.75 -2.39 16.92
N THR A 294 10.75 -1.18 17.48
CA THR A 294 9.72 -0.14 17.25
C THR A 294 10.08 0.84 16.14
N VAL A 295 11.35 0.90 15.74
CA VAL A 295 11.88 1.83 14.72
C VAL A 295 10.99 1.94 13.47
N PRO A 296 10.43 0.85 12.92
CA PRO A 296 9.56 0.98 11.75
C PRO A 296 8.28 1.78 11.98
N ALA A 297 7.70 1.76 13.18
CA ALA A 297 6.52 2.54 13.51
C ALA A 297 6.88 4.00 13.87
N ASP A 298 8.00 4.20 14.54
CA ASP A 298 8.44 5.50 15.08
C ASP A 298 8.60 6.56 13.97
N ILE A 299 8.94 6.15 12.74
CA ILE A 299 9.05 7.07 11.60
C ILE A 299 7.73 7.78 11.24
N ALA A 300 6.59 7.28 11.70
CA ALA A 300 5.29 7.93 11.49
C ALA A 300 5.01 9.07 12.48
N GLY A 301 5.87 9.29 13.47
CA GLY A 301 5.64 10.28 14.54
C GLY A 301 5.38 11.70 14.02
N ALA A 302 6.14 12.15 13.02
CA ALA A 302 5.93 13.47 12.41
C ALA A 302 4.55 13.57 11.73
N LEU A 303 4.09 12.51 11.06
CA LEU A 303 2.79 12.48 10.41
C LEU A 303 1.64 12.46 11.44
N VAL A 304 1.80 11.72 12.53
CA VAL A 304 0.80 11.74 13.63
C VAL A 304 0.71 13.13 14.25
N LEU A 305 1.84 13.78 14.50
CA LEU A 305 1.85 15.15 15.04
C LEU A 305 1.17 16.15 14.09
N ASP A 306 1.40 16.02 12.80
CA ASP A 306 0.75 16.87 11.78
C ASP A 306 -0.77 16.65 11.75
N ILE A 307 -1.25 15.39 11.87
CA ILE A 307 -2.67 15.08 11.99
C ILE A 307 -3.27 15.69 13.26
N ILE A 308 -2.59 15.58 14.41
CA ILE A 308 -3.03 16.16 15.67
C ILE A 308 -3.12 17.69 15.54
N ASN A 309 -2.07 18.35 15.06
CA ASN A 309 -2.03 19.80 14.92
C ASN A 309 -3.13 20.34 14.01
N THR A 310 -3.38 19.69 12.88
CA THR A 310 -4.47 20.10 11.96
C THR A 310 -5.85 19.84 12.54
N THR A 311 -6.01 18.78 13.34
CA THR A 311 -7.25 18.49 14.07
C THR A 311 -7.51 19.54 15.16
N ASP A 312 -6.51 19.84 15.98
CA ASP A 312 -6.62 20.85 17.06
C ASP A 312 -6.94 22.22 16.49
N ALA A 313 -6.27 22.61 15.41
CA ALA A 313 -6.53 23.86 14.72
C ALA A 313 -7.96 23.91 14.15
N ALA A 314 -8.48 22.80 13.62
CA ALA A 314 -9.85 22.70 13.14
C ALA A 314 -10.87 22.86 14.28
N VAL A 315 -10.65 22.19 15.41
CA VAL A 315 -11.50 22.29 16.61
C VAL A 315 -11.50 23.72 17.18
N GLN A 316 -10.37 24.41 17.09
CA GLN A 316 -10.22 25.81 17.54
C GLN A 316 -10.74 26.86 16.52
N GLY A 317 -11.12 26.39 15.31
CA GLY A 317 -11.53 27.28 14.22
C GLY A 317 -10.39 28.10 13.61
N THR A 318 -9.15 27.68 13.78
CA THR A 318 -7.95 28.35 13.26
C THR A 318 -7.32 27.65 12.04
N ASN A 319 -7.78 26.44 11.69
CA ASN A 319 -7.37 25.77 10.46
C ASN A 319 -8.05 26.43 9.25
N PRO A 320 -7.30 26.95 8.28
CA PRO A 320 -7.89 27.50 7.06
C PRO A 320 -8.51 26.43 6.17
N ALA A 321 -8.08 25.17 6.29
CA ALA A 321 -8.57 24.07 5.49
C ALA A 321 -9.65 23.26 6.22
N VAL A 322 -10.75 22.97 5.53
CA VAL A 322 -11.80 22.07 6.01
C VAL A 322 -11.43 20.61 5.84
N VAL A 323 -10.51 20.33 4.92
CA VAL A 323 -9.99 18.98 4.64
C VAL A 323 -8.48 19.02 4.40
N ASN A 324 -7.74 18.19 5.10
CA ASN A 324 -6.31 17.95 4.84
C ASN A 324 -6.12 16.57 4.17
N LEU A 325 -5.61 16.57 2.95
CA LEU A 325 -5.35 15.38 2.14
C LEU A 325 -3.85 15.08 2.06
N ARG A 326 -3.47 13.84 2.30
CA ARG A 326 -2.05 13.41 2.28
C ARG A 326 -1.89 12.16 1.42
N PHE A 327 -1.05 12.24 0.39
CA PHE A 327 -0.85 11.16 -0.58
C PHE A 327 0.57 10.61 -0.52
N GLY A 328 0.69 9.40 -0.01
CA GLY A 328 1.95 8.70 0.21
C GLY A 328 1.99 7.31 -0.41
N HIS A 329 2.52 6.38 0.35
CA HIS A 329 2.86 5.02 -0.03
C HIS A 329 2.37 4.01 1.01
N ALA A 330 2.41 2.70 0.69
CA ALA A 330 2.21 1.67 1.70
C ALA A 330 3.21 1.83 2.86
N GLU A 331 4.43 2.22 2.53
CA GLU A 331 5.53 2.55 3.45
C GLU A 331 5.29 3.80 4.32
N THR A 332 4.29 4.59 4.00
CA THR A 332 3.82 5.71 4.83
C THR A 332 2.70 5.24 5.75
N ILE A 333 1.79 4.41 5.22
CA ILE A 333 0.55 4.02 5.91
C ILE A 333 0.79 2.90 6.92
N MET A 334 1.63 1.89 6.59
CA MET A 334 1.90 0.78 7.50
C MET A 334 2.52 1.23 8.82
N PRO A 335 3.57 2.10 8.84
CA PRO A 335 4.09 2.69 10.07
C PRO A 335 3.03 3.48 10.84
N LEU A 336 2.22 4.29 10.14
CA LEU A 336 1.16 5.07 10.76
C LEU A 336 0.12 4.17 11.45
N ALA A 337 -0.39 3.16 10.74
CA ALA A 337 -1.35 2.21 11.29
C ALA A 337 -0.76 1.46 12.49
N SER A 338 0.51 1.04 12.40
CA SER A 338 1.22 0.37 13.48
C SER A 338 1.37 1.26 14.72
N LEU A 339 1.74 2.55 14.53
CA LEU A 339 1.89 3.51 15.64
C LEU A 339 0.54 3.82 16.31
N LEU A 340 -0.54 3.80 15.55
CA LEU A 340 -1.91 4.02 16.04
C LEU A 340 -2.60 2.75 16.55
N HIS A 341 -1.94 1.60 16.48
CA HIS A 341 -2.50 0.28 16.86
C HIS A 341 -3.79 -0.07 16.09
N LEU A 342 -3.82 0.21 14.79
CA LEU A 342 -4.94 -0.05 13.87
C LEU A 342 -4.74 -1.38 13.12
#